data_625d660afef972ed56ac3364ae0d517d
#
_entry.id   625d660afef972ed56ac3364ae0d517d
#
_cell.length_a   1.000
_cell.length_b   1.000
_cell.length_c   1.000
_cell.angle_alpha   90.00
_cell.angle_beta   90.00
_cell.angle_gamma   90.00
#
_symmetry.space_group_name_H-M   'P 1'
#
loop_
_entity.id
_entity.type
_entity.pdbx_description
1 polymer ?
#
loop_
_entity_poly.entity_id
_entity_poly.type
_entity_poly.pdbx_seq_one_letter_code
_entity_poly.pdbx_strand_id
1 'polypeptide(L)'
;MTKQRVVSIPHMTGAAVDDLSESTAYWLSTGELPAELITGHKLIDSEHHFLIAAIANLRRICIDHVNLKDCTGCSHERQQRCEAEVIAMLGDVFAFILDHFKTEEMVMRDSLLLMVDRDVCEAHMEDHAAISSTVQQIVSSLDSNHVVSRIRELDALLARWETNHIALHDLILSRWIAREDSLLRDF
;
A
#
# COMPACT_ATOMS: atom_id res chain seq x y z
N MET A 1 -40.78 12.70 -11.38
CA MET A 1 -39.69 12.43 -12.33
C MET A 1 -38.49 13.26 -11.87
N THR A 2 -37.66 12.71 -11.01
CA THR A 2 -36.50 13.38 -10.39
C THR A 2 -35.28 13.03 -11.22
N LYS A 3 -34.67 14.02 -11.87
CA LYS A 3 -33.43 13.85 -12.65
C LYS A 3 -32.28 13.58 -11.69
N GLN A 4 -31.74 12.38 -11.72
CA GLN A 4 -30.43 12.06 -11.12
C GLN A 4 -29.34 12.88 -11.82
N ARG A 5 -28.63 13.67 -11.03
CA ARG A 5 -27.42 14.38 -11.48
C ARG A 5 -26.26 13.36 -11.45
N VAL A 6 -25.84 12.93 -12.62
CA VAL A 6 -24.59 12.16 -12.77
C VAL A 6 -23.44 13.12 -12.48
N VAL A 7 -22.72 12.88 -11.39
CA VAL A 7 -21.48 13.60 -11.09
C VAL A 7 -20.40 12.97 -11.96
N SER A 8 -19.94 13.70 -12.97
CA SER A 8 -18.80 13.28 -13.81
C SER A 8 -17.52 13.34 -12.98
N ILE A 9 -16.88 12.20 -12.77
CA ILE A 9 -15.52 12.11 -12.24
C ILE A 9 -14.57 12.67 -13.31
N PRO A 10 -13.70 13.64 -13.00
CA PRO A 10 -12.75 14.14 -13.97
C PRO A 10 -11.78 13.02 -14.38
N HIS A 11 -11.73 12.73 -15.68
CA HIS A 11 -10.69 11.87 -16.27
C HIS A 11 -9.32 12.50 -15.99
N MET A 12 -8.48 11.83 -15.21
CA MET A 12 -7.08 12.20 -15.08
C MET A 12 -6.41 12.05 -16.45
N THR A 13 -5.83 13.11 -16.97
CA THR A 13 -5.10 13.10 -18.24
C THR A 13 -3.77 12.36 -18.07
N GLY A 14 -3.28 11.68 -19.13
CA GLY A 14 -2.08 10.84 -19.10
C GLY A 14 -0.82 11.50 -18.52
N ALA A 15 -0.69 12.83 -18.58
CA ALA A 15 0.40 13.57 -17.98
C ALA A 15 0.47 13.48 -16.44
N ALA A 16 -0.67 13.30 -15.76
CA ALA A 16 -0.70 13.15 -14.31
C ALA A 16 -0.25 11.75 -13.84
N VAL A 17 -0.42 10.74 -14.71
CA VAL A 17 0.00 9.35 -14.41
C VAL A 17 1.52 9.19 -14.61
N ASP A 18 2.10 9.88 -15.61
CA ASP A 18 3.55 9.85 -15.85
C ASP A 18 4.32 10.59 -14.73
N ASP A 19 3.78 11.69 -14.20
CA ASP A 19 4.36 12.46 -13.08
C ASP A 19 4.34 11.63 -11.77
N LEU A 20 3.26 10.88 -11.51
CA LEU A 20 3.20 9.93 -10.38
C LEU A 20 4.23 8.81 -10.50
N SER A 21 4.53 8.34 -11.72
CA SER A 21 5.50 7.28 -11.97
C SER A 21 6.94 7.73 -11.66
N GLU A 22 7.34 8.94 -12.06
CA GLU A 22 8.66 9.51 -11.76
C GLU A 22 8.80 9.85 -10.26
N SER A 23 7.77 10.41 -9.66
CA SER A 23 7.68 10.67 -8.23
C SER A 23 7.83 9.36 -7.44
N THR A 24 7.07 8.32 -7.79
CA THR A 24 7.13 6.98 -7.17
C THR A 24 8.55 6.41 -7.18
N ALA A 25 9.25 6.47 -8.31
CA ALA A 25 10.62 5.96 -8.41
C ALA A 25 11.60 6.72 -7.52
N TYR A 26 11.39 8.03 -7.36
CA TYR A 26 12.24 8.88 -6.53
C TYR A 26 12.16 8.53 -5.05
N TRP A 27 10.97 8.53 -4.45
CA TRP A 27 10.85 8.31 -3.01
C TRP A 27 10.92 6.83 -2.60
N LEU A 28 10.61 5.88 -3.49
CA LEU A 28 11.01 4.49 -3.29
C LEU A 28 12.54 4.32 -3.19
N SER A 29 13.31 5.24 -3.78
CA SER A 29 14.76 5.26 -3.67
C SER A 29 15.28 6.00 -2.43
N THR A 30 14.57 7.02 -1.96
CA THR A 30 14.93 7.84 -0.79
C THR A 30 14.42 7.26 0.53
N GLY A 31 13.36 6.48 0.51
CA GLY A 31 12.70 5.95 1.70
C GLY A 31 11.86 6.99 2.44
N GLU A 32 11.46 8.07 1.77
CA GLU A 32 10.63 9.14 2.32
C GLU A 32 9.22 9.09 1.74
N LEU A 33 8.21 9.30 2.58
CA LEU A 33 6.82 9.43 2.15
C LEU A 33 6.64 10.74 1.38
N PRO A 34 6.09 10.73 0.14
CA PRO A 34 5.82 11.93 -0.61
C PRO A 34 4.87 12.86 0.15
N ALA A 35 5.09 14.17 0.05
CA ALA A 35 4.24 15.15 0.71
C ALA A 35 2.77 15.03 0.31
N GLU A 36 2.51 14.59 -0.92
CA GLU A 36 1.18 14.37 -1.50
C GLU A 36 0.44 13.18 -0.88
N LEU A 37 1.17 12.24 -0.27
CA LEU A 37 0.62 11.04 0.38
C LEU A 37 0.57 11.16 1.91
N ILE A 38 0.96 12.30 2.47
CA ILE A 38 0.82 12.57 3.90
C ILE A 38 -0.66 12.81 4.21
N THR A 39 -1.22 11.96 5.06
CA THR A 39 -2.63 12.03 5.46
C THR A 39 -2.87 13.11 6.54
N GLY A 40 -1.83 13.44 7.32
CA GLY A 40 -1.92 14.28 8.52
C GLY A 40 -2.39 13.52 9.76
N HIS A 41 -2.79 12.27 9.63
CA HIS A 41 -3.09 11.40 10.76
C HIS A 41 -1.82 10.68 11.22
N LYS A 42 -1.26 11.08 12.36
CA LYS A 42 0.08 10.69 12.81
C LYS A 42 0.33 9.18 12.83
N LEU A 43 -0.68 8.39 13.23
CA LEU A 43 -0.53 6.94 13.29
C LEU A 43 -0.49 6.36 11.89
N ILE A 44 -1.45 6.71 11.03
CA ILE A 44 -1.52 6.23 9.63
C ILE A 44 -0.22 6.64 8.88
N ASP A 45 0.22 7.89 9.00
CA ASP A 45 1.47 8.34 8.37
C ASP A 45 2.70 7.57 8.86
N SER A 46 2.76 7.21 10.16
CA SER A 46 3.86 6.39 10.69
C SER A 46 3.83 4.96 10.15
N GLU A 47 2.65 4.42 9.89
CA GLU A 47 2.44 3.11 9.29
C GLU A 47 2.83 3.12 7.81
N HIS A 48 2.52 4.18 7.07
CA HIS A 48 2.99 4.37 5.69
C HIS A 48 4.52 4.44 5.59
N HIS A 49 5.20 5.10 6.53
CA HIS A 49 6.67 5.10 6.58
C HIS A 49 7.24 3.68 6.80
N PHE A 50 6.56 2.85 7.58
CA PHE A 50 6.95 1.46 7.73
C PHE A 50 6.84 0.68 6.41
N LEU A 51 5.78 0.91 5.64
CA LEU A 51 5.59 0.30 4.32
C LEU A 51 6.73 0.64 3.36
N ILE A 52 7.13 1.91 3.28
CA ILE A 52 8.28 2.35 2.47
C ILE A 52 9.57 1.65 2.92
N ALA A 53 9.81 1.57 4.22
CA ALA A 53 10.98 0.88 4.75
C ALA A 53 10.97 -0.62 4.42
N ALA A 54 9.80 -1.26 4.44
CA ALA A 54 9.63 -2.66 4.04
C ALA A 54 9.98 -2.88 2.57
N ILE A 55 9.52 -2.01 1.66
CA ILE A 55 9.86 -2.05 0.24
C ILE A 55 11.38 -1.90 0.03
N ALA A 56 12.00 -0.92 0.69
CA ALA A 56 13.44 -0.72 0.61
C ALA A 56 14.25 -1.92 1.14
N ASN A 57 13.77 -2.59 2.19
CA ASN A 57 14.37 -3.80 2.72
C ASN A 57 14.23 -4.98 1.76
N LEU A 58 13.05 -5.16 1.18
CA LEU A 58 12.76 -6.20 0.19
C LEU A 58 13.75 -6.13 -0.99
N ARG A 59 13.98 -4.95 -1.51
CA ARG A 59 14.90 -4.71 -2.63
C ARG A 59 16.35 -5.03 -2.29
N ARG A 60 16.75 -4.94 -1.03
CA ARG A 60 18.10 -5.31 -0.56
C ARG A 60 18.34 -6.81 -0.49
N ILE A 61 17.32 -7.63 -0.31
CA ILE A 61 17.44 -9.10 -0.29
C ILE A 61 18.04 -9.60 -1.58
N CYS A 62 17.60 -9.06 -2.72
CA CYS A 62 18.17 -9.37 -4.02
C CYS A 62 18.38 -8.10 -4.84
N ILE A 63 19.59 -7.53 -4.81
CA ILE A 63 19.93 -6.27 -5.49
C ILE A 63 19.68 -6.36 -7.02
N ASP A 64 19.89 -7.56 -7.61
CA ASP A 64 19.68 -7.80 -9.02
C ASP A 64 18.27 -8.33 -9.38
N HIS A 65 17.30 -8.25 -8.46
CA HIS A 65 15.97 -8.83 -8.64
C HIS A 65 15.25 -8.37 -9.92
N VAL A 66 15.58 -7.18 -10.43
CA VAL A 66 15.02 -6.64 -11.68
C VAL A 66 15.58 -7.37 -12.90
N ASN A 67 16.89 -7.69 -12.91
CA ASN A 67 17.61 -8.22 -14.07
C ASN A 67 17.65 -9.76 -14.08
N LEU A 68 17.62 -10.41 -12.91
CA LEU A 68 17.66 -11.87 -12.81
C LEU A 68 16.34 -12.48 -13.27
N LYS A 69 16.40 -13.44 -14.18
CA LYS A 69 15.22 -14.20 -14.61
C LYS A 69 14.70 -15.09 -13.49
N ASP A 70 15.60 -15.81 -12.84
CA ASP A 70 15.35 -16.77 -11.76
C ASP A 70 16.60 -16.92 -10.88
N CYS A 71 16.56 -17.83 -9.91
CA CYS A 71 17.64 -18.07 -8.97
C CYS A 71 18.65 -19.15 -9.42
N THR A 72 18.56 -19.70 -10.65
CA THR A 72 19.38 -20.83 -11.10
C THR A 72 20.87 -20.51 -11.19
N GLY A 73 21.23 -19.23 -11.37
CA GLY A 73 22.62 -18.75 -11.38
C GLY A 73 23.21 -18.49 -9.99
N CYS A 74 22.42 -18.58 -8.92
CA CYS A 74 22.87 -18.34 -7.56
C CYS A 74 23.39 -19.64 -6.90
N SER A 75 24.35 -19.50 -5.98
CA SER A 75 24.76 -20.63 -5.14
C SER A 75 23.60 -21.07 -4.23
N HIS A 76 23.57 -22.34 -3.87
CA HIS A 76 22.54 -22.90 -2.98
C HIS A 76 22.46 -22.16 -1.62
N GLU A 77 23.61 -21.82 -1.06
CA GLU A 77 23.68 -21.03 0.18
C GLU A 77 23.03 -19.65 0.02
N ARG A 78 23.22 -18.97 -1.12
CA ARG A 78 22.60 -17.68 -1.40
C ARG A 78 21.08 -17.82 -1.57
N GLN A 79 20.62 -18.86 -2.28
CA GLN A 79 19.19 -19.12 -2.44
C GLN A 79 18.51 -19.33 -1.07
N GLN A 80 19.08 -20.17 -0.22
CA GLN A 80 18.55 -20.42 1.14
C GLN A 80 18.51 -19.16 2.00
N ARG A 81 19.55 -18.33 1.94
CA ARG A 81 19.58 -17.08 2.69
C ARG A 81 18.51 -16.10 2.19
N CYS A 82 18.39 -15.89 0.87
CA CYS A 82 17.36 -15.02 0.32
C CYS A 82 15.94 -15.51 0.67
N GLU A 83 15.69 -16.82 0.62
CA GLU A 83 14.42 -17.42 1.01
C GLU A 83 14.10 -17.14 2.49
N ALA A 84 15.07 -17.38 3.39
CA ALA A 84 14.90 -17.12 4.82
C ALA A 84 14.63 -15.63 5.12
N GLU A 85 15.34 -14.72 4.44
CA GLU A 85 15.14 -13.28 4.60
C GLU A 85 13.77 -12.83 4.08
N VAL A 86 13.29 -13.37 2.95
CA VAL A 86 11.94 -13.09 2.42
C VAL A 86 10.87 -13.63 3.35
N ILE A 87 11.02 -14.85 3.89
CA ILE A 87 10.06 -15.43 4.83
C ILE A 87 9.95 -14.58 6.08
N ALA A 88 11.09 -14.16 6.67
CA ALA A 88 11.09 -13.31 7.85
C ALA A 88 10.38 -11.98 7.58
N MET A 89 10.71 -11.33 6.46
CA MET A 89 10.09 -10.06 6.09
C MET A 89 8.60 -10.19 5.79
N LEU A 90 8.16 -11.28 5.17
CA LEU A 90 6.73 -11.54 4.93
C LEU A 90 5.94 -11.66 6.23
N GLY A 91 6.54 -12.23 7.28
CA GLY A 91 5.93 -12.26 8.61
C GLY A 91 5.67 -10.86 9.16
N ASP A 92 6.67 -9.99 9.08
CA ASP A 92 6.58 -8.60 9.54
C ASP A 92 5.57 -7.79 8.71
N VAL A 93 5.63 -7.92 7.38
CA VAL A 93 4.69 -7.24 6.46
C VAL A 93 3.25 -7.71 6.68
N PHE A 94 3.03 -9.01 6.89
CA PHE A 94 1.70 -9.53 7.12
C PHE A 94 1.11 -9.06 8.45
N ALA A 95 1.89 -9.07 9.52
CA ALA A 95 1.48 -8.53 10.82
C ALA A 95 1.14 -7.03 10.71
N PHE A 96 2.00 -6.28 10.02
CA PHE A 96 1.79 -4.85 9.74
C PHE A 96 0.47 -4.60 8.98
N ILE A 97 0.21 -5.34 7.88
CA ILE A 97 -1.01 -5.21 7.08
C ILE A 97 -2.26 -5.35 7.96
N LEU A 98 -2.29 -6.37 8.82
CA LEU A 98 -3.43 -6.61 9.69
C LEU A 98 -3.66 -5.48 10.70
N ASP A 99 -2.59 -4.93 11.26
CA ASP A 99 -2.68 -3.85 12.24
C ASP A 99 -3.05 -2.52 11.58
N HIS A 100 -2.48 -2.22 10.42
CA HIS A 100 -2.76 -1.01 9.64
C HIS A 100 -4.23 -0.96 9.20
N PHE A 101 -4.72 -2.00 8.52
CA PHE A 101 -6.11 -2.06 8.09
C PHE A 101 -7.09 -1.99 9.26
N LYS A 102 -6.76 -2.63 10.38
CA LYS A 102 -7.55 -2.54 11.60
C LYS A 102 -7.59 -1.11 12.15
N THR A 103 -6.46 -0.38 12.09
CA THR A 103 -6.39 1.02 12.50
C THR A 103 -7.35 1.87 11.66
N GLU A 104 -7.30 1.74 10.34
CA GLU A 104 -8.15 2.51 9.43
C GLU A 104 -9.63 2.16 9.54
N GLU A 105 -9.95 0.88 9.61
CA GLU A 105 -11.33 0.42 9.81
C GLU A 105 -11.90 0.88 11.17
N MET A 106 -11.08 0.99 12.21
CA MET A 106 -11.48 1.57 13.48
C MET A 106 -11.75 3.06 13.33
N VAL A 107 -10.88 3.80 12.64
CA VAL A 107 -11.06 5.22 12.34
C VAL A 107 -12.31 5.46 11.49
N MET A 108 -12.57 4.65 10.46
CA MET A 108 -13.81 4.71 9.67
C MET A 108 -15.06 4.47 10.53
N ARG A 109 -15.00 3.52 11.45
CA ARG A 109 -16.12 3.18 12.35
C ARG A 109 -16.41 4.27 13.35
N ASP A 110 -15.37 4.89 13.90
CA ASP A 110 -15.46 5.92 14.92
C ASP A 110 -15.82 7.29 14.33
N SER A 111 -15.60 7.49 13.03
CA SER A 111 -16.02 8.67 12.27
C SER A 111 -17.47 8.54 11.77
N LEU A 112 -18.09 9.65 11.42
CA LEU A 112 -19.42 9.65 10.78
C LEU A 112 -19.39 9.20 9.31
N LEU A 113 -18.22 8.94 8.73
CA LEU A 113 -18.06 8.59 7.31
C LEU A 113 -18.91 7.37 6.94
N LEU A 114 -18.89 6.32 7.75
CA LEU A 114 -19.66 5.10 7.50
C LEU A 114 -21.18 5.35 7.43
N MET A 115 -21.67 6.38 8.11
CA MET A 115 -23.08 6.76 8.09
C MET A 115 -23.43 7.67 6.93
N VAL A 116 -22.48 8.44 6.42
CA VAL A 116 -22.68 9.46 5.39
C VAL A 116 -22.33 8.96 4.00
N ASP A 117 -21.27 8.18 3.87
CA ASP A 117 -20.79 7.62 2.59
C ASP A 117 -20.30 6.18 2.78
N ARG A 118 -21.25 5.29 2.90
CA ARG A 118 -20.99 3.85 3.09
C ARG A 118 -20.24 3.23 1.92
N ASP A 119 -20.53 3.66 0.70
CA ASP A 119 -19.92 3.09 -0.51
C ASP A 119 -18.39 3.34 -0.52
N VAL A 120 -17.94 4.51 -0.06
CA VAL A 120 -16.51 4.81 0.11
C VAL A 120 -15.85 3.88 1.14
N CYS A 121 -16.50 3.65 2.27
CA CYS A 121 -15.97 2.73 3.28
C CYS A 121 -15.95 1.28 2.79
N GLU A 122 -16.97 0.82 2.08
CA GLU A 122 -17.04 -0.52 1.51
C GLU A 122 -15.94 -0.72 0.46
N ALA A 123 -15.71 0.25 -0.44
CA ALA A 123 -14.64 0.19 -1.42
C ALA A 123 -13.25 0.14 -0.78
N HIS A 124 -13.03 0.87 0.31
CA HIS A 124 -11.79 0.84 1.08
C HIS A 124 -11.55 -0.55 1.70
N MET A 125 -12.56 -1.12 2.36
CA MET A 125 -12.46 -2.47 2.94
C MET A 125 -12.30 -3.58 1.88
N GLU A 126 -12.90 -3.42 0.70
CA GLU A 126 -12.70 -4.35 -0.43
C GLU A 126 -11.25 -4.34 -0.93
N ASP A 127 -10.62 -3.16 -0.96
CA ASP A 127 -9.20 -3.05 -1.35
C ASP A 127 -8.28 -3.68 -0.28
N HIS A 128 -8.56 -3.50 1.02
CA HIS A 128 -7.89 -4.23 2.11
C HIS A 128 -7.95 -5.76 1.90
N ALA A 129 -9.13 -6.27 1.56
CA ALA A 129 -9.32 -7.70 1.32
C ALA A 129 -8.53 -8.18 0.09
N ALA A 130 -8.49 -7.38 -0.99
CA ALA A 130 -7.75 -7.69 -2.20
C ALA A 130 -6.23 -7.70 -1.97
N ILE A 131 -5.69 -6.72 -1.24
CA ILE A 131 -4.27 -6.66 -0.86
C ILE A 131 -3.92 -7.87 0.01
N SER A 132 -4.69 -8.14 1.06
CA SER A 132 -4.46 -9.27 1.97
C SER A 132 -4.47 -10.62 1.23
N SER A 133 -5.43 -10.83 0.33
CA SER A 133 -5.52 -12.03 -0.50
C SER A 133 -4.30 -12.19 -1.39
N THR A 134 -3.82 -11.11 -2.00
CA THR A 134 -2.65 -11.15 -2.88
C THR A 134 -1.37 -11.47 -2.10
N VAL A 135 -1.17 -10.88 -0.93
CA VAL A 135 -0.03 -11.23 -0.06
C VAL A 135 -0.08 -12.70 0.33
N GLN A 136 -1.25 -13.20 0.73
CA GLN A 136 -1.42 -14.61 1.07
C GLN A 136 -1.09 -15.55 -0.10
N GLN A 137 -1.46 -15.20 -1.32
CA GLN A 137 -1.11 -15.97 -2.53
C GLN A 137 0.41 -15.99 -2.75
N ILE A 138 1.09 -14.85 -2.62
CA ILE A 138 2.55 -14.76 -2.76
C ILE A 138 3.22 -15.65 -1.71
N VAL A 139 2.81 -15.54 -0.44
CA VAL A 139 3.34 -16.35 0.67
C VAL A 139 3.16 -17.84 0.43
N SER A 140 1.96 -18.27 0.04
CA SER A 140 1.64 -19.68 -0.16
C SER A 140 2.34 -20.30 -1.37
N SER A 141 2.84 -19.50 -2.31
CA SER A 141 3.56 -19.94 -3.51
C SER A 141 5.07 -19.75 -3.42
N LEU A 142 5.60 -19.41 -2.23
CA LEU A 142 7.03 -19.22 -2.03
C LEU A 142 7.77 -20.56 -2.10
N ASP A 143 8.81 -20.63 -2.94
CA ASP A 143 9.77 -21.72 -2.99
C ASP A 143 11.17 -21.20 -3.36
N SER A 144 12.21 -21.96 -2.98
CA SER A 144 13.62 -21.54 -3.08
C SER A 144 14.09 -21.28 -4.52
N ASN A 145 13.47 -21.89 -5.54
CA ASN A 145 13.83 -21.69 -6.93
C ASN A 145 13.22 -20.41 -7.54
N HIS A 146 12.16 -19.91 -6.93
CA HIS A 146 11.36 -18.79 -7.42
C HIS A 146 11.40 -17.55 -6.52
N VAL A 147 12.32 -17.47 -5.55
CA VAL A 147 12.44 -16.36 -4.62
C VAL A 147 12.50 -15.00 -5.33
N VAL A 148 13.29 -14.90 -6.41
CA VAL A 148 13.44 -13.63 -7.14
C VAL A 148 12.13 -13.17 -7.80
N SER A 149 11.29 -14.09 -8.31
CA SER A 149 9.99 -13.72 -8.86
C SER A 149 9.00 -13.29 -7.76
N ARG A 150 9.07 -13.92 -6.58
CA ARG A 150 8.24 -13.52 -5.42
C ARG A 150 8.64 -12.16 -4.89
N ILE A 151 9.95 -11.84 -4.87
CA ILE A 151 10.43 -10.50 -4.52
C ILE A 151 9.82 -9.45 -5.47
N ARG A 152 9.83 -9.70 -6.80
CA ARG A 152 9.24 -8.77 -7.76
C ARG A 152 7.73 -8.61 -7.61
N GLU A 153 7.02 -9.71 -7.38
CA GLU A 153 5.56 -9.66 -7.18
C GLU A 153 5.20 -8.88 -5.92
N LEU A 154 5.94 -9.12 -4.83
CA LEU A 154 5.73 -8.40 -3.58
C LEU A 154 6.13 -6.91 -3.72
N ASP A 155 7.25 -6.60 -4.34
CA ASP A 155 7.67 -5.22 -4.62
C ASP A 155 6.61 -4.47 -5.43
N ALA A 156 6.11 -5.08 -6.50
CA ALA A 156 5.05 -4.50 -7.33
C ALA A 156 3.71 -4.33 -6.58
N LEU A 157 3.38 -5.26 -5.67
CA LEU A 157 2.19 -5.17 -4.84
C LEU A 157 2.30 -4.01 -3.84
N LEU A 158 3.41 -3.96 -3.08
CA LEU A 158 3.61 -2.94 -2.06
C LEU A 158 3.72 -1.53 -2.67
N ALA A 159 4.43 -1.39 -3.79
CA ALA A 159 4.52 -0.12 -4.51
C ALA A 159 3.15 0.35 -5.04
N ARG A 160 2.32 -0.58 -5.52
CA ARG A 160 0.97 -0.27 -5.98
C ARG A 160 0.03 0.08 -4.83
N TRP A 161 0.15 -0.59 -3.70
CA TRP A 161 -0.56 -0.25 -2.48
C TRP A 161 -0.25 1.19 -2.09
N GLU A 162 1.00 1.54 -1.96
CA GLU A 162 1.43 2.87 -1.58
C GLU A 162 0.88 3.96 -2.53
N THR A 163 0.96 3.75 -3.84
CA THR A 163 0.50 4.75 -4.81
C THR A 163 -1.01 4.82 -4.96
N ASN A 164 -1.70 3.69 -4.93
CA ASN A 164 -3.13 3.64 -5.23
C ASN A 164 -3.98 3.65 -3.95
N HIS A 165 -3.68 2.78 -2.99
CA HIS A 165 -4.46 2.67 -1.76
C HIS A 165 -4.40 3.97 -0.96
N ILE A 166 -3.20 4.45 -0.64
CA ILE A 166 -3.03 5.70 0.10
C ILE A 166 -3.69 6.87 -0.62
N ALA A 167 -3.48 7.01 -1.94
CA ALA A 167 -4.03 8.12 -2.70
C ALA A 167 -5.56 8.07 -2.86
N LEU A 168 -6.15 6.88 -2.99
CA LEU A 168 -7.58 6.71 -3.29
C LEU A 168 -8.43 6.49 -2.04
N HIS A 169 -7.86 5.96 -0.95
CA HIS A 169 -8.61 5.60 0.24
C HIS A 169 -8.17 6.40 1.46
N ASP A 170 -6.91 6.33 1.88
CA ASP A 170 -6.44 6.91 3.13
C ASP A 170 -6.49 8.44 3.14
N LEU A 171 -6.14 9.08 2.00
CA LEU A 171 -6.28 10.53 1.85
C LEU A 171 -7.75 10.98 1.86
N ILE A 172 -8.68 10.17 1.37
CA ILE A 172 -10.11 10.48 1.45
C ILE A 172 -10.57 10.38 2.89
N LEU A 173 -10.22 9.29 3.58
CA LEU A 173 -10.53 9.08 5.00
C LEU A 173 -9.99 10.23 5.86
N SER A 174 -8.72 10.59 5.70
CA SER A 174 -8.09 11.65 6.49
C SER A 174 -8.72 13.04 6.25
N ARG A 175 -9.08 13.36 5.00
CA ARG A 175 -9.80 14.61 4.66
C ARG A 175 -11.18 14.66 5.29
N TRP A 176 -11.85 13.51 5.37
CA TRP A 176 -13.13 13.42 6.07
C TRP A 176 -12.97 13.72 7.55
N ILE A 177 -12.03 13.06 8.24
CA ILE A 177 -11.75 13.24 9.67
C ILE A 177 -11.42 14.71 9.97
N ALA A 178 -10.52 15.31 9.17
CA ALA A 178 -10.15 16.72 9.35
C ALA A 178 -11.33 17.67 9.21
N ARG A 179 -12.29 17.36 8.33
CA ARG A 179 -13.54 18.13 8.17
C ARG A 179 -14.47 17.94 9.36
N GLU A 180 -14.63 16.71 9.84
CA GLU A 180 -15.45 16.38 11.00
C GLU A 180 -14.91 17.08 12.26
N ASP A 181 -13.62 17.01 12.51
CA ASP A 181 -12.95 17.70 13.61
C ASP A 181 -13.12 19.22 13.56
N SER A 182 -13.11 19.81 12.37
CA SER A 182 -13.35 21.24 12.19
C SER A 182 -14.78 21.62 12.59
N LEU A 183 -15.76 20.83 12.15
CA LEU A 183 -17.16 21.06 12.50
C LEU A 183 -17.44 20.93 14.00
N LEU A 184 -16.76 19.99 14.67
CA LEU A 184 -16.94 19.79 16.12
C LEU A 184 -16.28 20.87 16.98
N ARG A 185 -15.30 21.61 16.45
CA ARG A 185 -14.63 22.73 17.18
C ARG A 185 -15.42 24.05 17.13
N ASP A 186 -16.33 24.16 16.18
CA ASP A 186 -17.15 25.37 15.98
C ASP A 186 -18.43 25.37 16.84
N PHE A 187 -18.62 24.33 17.68
CA PHE A 187 -19.69 24.20 18.66
C PHE A 187 -19.16 24.23 20.09
#